data_107d60c0488137159aeb669065a7e228
#
_entry.id   107d60c0488137159aeb669065a7e228
#
_cell.length_a   1.000
_cell.length_b   1.000
_cell.length_c   1.000
_cell.angle_alpha   90.00
_cell.angle_beta   90.00
_cell.angle_gamma   90.00
#
_symmetry.space_group_name_H-M   'P 1'
#
loop_
_entity.id
_entity.type
_entity.pdbx_description
1 polymer ?
#
loop_
_entity_poly.entity_id
_entity_poly.type
_entity_poly.pdbx_seq_one_letter_code
_entity_poly.pdbx_strand_id
1 'polypeptide(L)'
;MSDCLFCRVVAGEVPSDEVASTARTYAFRDIQPAAPVHVLVVPREHVESAATVGPDHGDLLAEMITTAQRIAAQEGVAESGYRLVFNVGDDALNSVPHLHLHVLGGHRMGWPPG
;
A
#
# COMPACT_ATOMS: atom_id res chain seq x y z
N MET A 1 18.46 13.80 3.76
CA MET A 1 17.41 13.05 4.46
C MET A 1 16.06 13.52 4.00
N SER A 2 15.16 12.60 3.69
CA SER A 2 13.82 12.95 3.21
C SER A 2 12.89 13.27 4.39
N ASP A 3 11.96 14.22 4.19
CA ASP A 3 10.90 14.49 5.15
C ASP A 3 9.74 13.50 4.99
N CYS A 4 9.72 12.71 3.90
CA CYS A 4 8.68 11.75 3.64
C CYS A 4 8.88 10.49 4.49
N LEU A 5 7.90 10.17 5.34
CA LEU A 5 7.96 8.99 6.20
C LEU A 5 8.18 7.70 5.41
N PHE A 6 7.44 7.50 4.31
CA PHE A 6 7.57 6.26 3.55
C PHE A 6 8.86 6.19 2.71
N CYS A 7 9.39 7.31 2.26
CA CYS A 7 10.73 7.33 1.67
C CYS A 7 11.76 6.85 2.69
N ARG A 8 11.62 7.25 3.94
CA ARG A 8 12.52 6.84 5.02
C ARG A 8 12.36 5.37 5.38
N VAL A 9 11.12 4.86 5.34
CA VAL A 9 10.84 3.42 5.53
C VAL A 9 11.53 2.62 4.42
N VAL A 10 11.36 3.02 3.17
CA VAL A 10 11.97 2.36 2.01
C VAL A 10 13.49 2.38 2.11
N ALA A 11 14.06 3.46 2.60
CA ALA A 11 15.52 3.62 2.76
C ALA A 11 16.07 2.83 3.97
N GLY A 12 15.22 2.23 4.80
CA GLY A 12 15.64 1.52 5.99
C GLY A 12 15.97 2.42 7.17
N GLU A 13 15.65 3.71 7.11
CA GLU A 13 15.92 4.67 8.19
C GLU A 13 14.89 4.60 9.30
N VAL A 14 13.68 4.12 8.99
CA VAL A 14 12.59 3.92 9.95
C VAL A 14 12.24 2.44 9.98
N PRO A 15 12.20 1.80 11.16
CA PRO A 15 11.84 0.38 11.25
C PRO A 15 10.45 0.11 10.71
N SER A 16 10.28 -1.05 10.08
CA SER A 16 8.99 -1.51 9.56
C SER A 16 8.94 -3.03 9.58
N ASP A 17 7.72 -3.58 9.57
CA ASP A 17 7.49 -5.02 9.48
C ASP A 17 7.32 -5.39 8.01
N GLU A 18 8.43 -5.69 7.35
CA GLU A 18 8.46 -5.98 5.91
C GLU A 18 7.68 -7.25 5.59
N VAL A 19 6.84 -7.19 4.56
CA VAL A 19 6.04 -8.31 4.06
C VAL A 19 6.52 -8.78 2.70
N ALA A 20 6.89 -7.85 1.81
CA ALA A 20 7.36 -8.15 0.47
C ALA A 20 8.24 -7.02 -0.06
N SER A 21 9.07 -7.33 -1.03
CA SER A 21 9.97 -6.36 -1.65
C SER A 21 10.21 -6.76 -3.10
N THR A 22 10.07 -5.81 -4.01
CA THR A 22 10.34 -6.00 -5.43
C THR A 22 11.29 -4.90 -5.92
N ALA A 23 11.63 -4.92 -7.21
CA ALA A 23 12.53 -3.91 -7.78
C ALA A 23 11.99 -2.50 -7.60
N ARG A 24 10.67 -2.30 -7.67
CA ARG A 24 10.04 -0.97 -7.65
C ARG A 24 9.12 -0.74 -6.46
N THR A 25 8.81 -1.78 -5.67
CA THR A 25 7.87 -1.69 -4.56
C THR A 25 8.46 -2.22 -3.27
N TYR A 26 7.92 -1.73 -2.17
CA TYR A 26 8.20 -2.21 -0.83
C TYR A 26 6.88 -2.33 -0.08
N ALA A 27 6.69 -3.42 0.66
CA ALA A 27 5.43 -3.65 1.36
C ALA A 27 5.69 -4.00 2.83
N PHE A 28 4.88 -3.42 3.71
CA PHE A 28 5.03 -3.58 5.15
C PHE A 28 3.66 -3.50 5.84
N ARG A 29 3.57 -4.07 7.05
CA ARG A 29 2.32 -4.06 7.80
C ARG A 29 2.02 -2.68 8.34
N ASP A 30 0.74 -2.28 8.29
CA ASP A 30 0.28 -1.06 8.94
C ASP A 30 0.40 -1.24 10.46
N ILE A 31 0.96 -0.23 11.14
CA ILE A 31 1.14 -0.26 12.60
C ILE A 31 -0.18 -0.07 13.36
N GLN A 32 -1.21 0.42 12.67
CA GLN A 32 -2.57 0.56 13.21
C GLN A 32 -3.54 -0.18 12.29
N PRO A 33 -3.50 -1.52 12.27
CA PRO A 33 -4.27 -2.28 11.30
C PRO A 33 -5.78 -2.08 11.47
N ALA A 34 -6.46 -1.87 10.34
CA ALA A 34 -7.91 -1.74 10.29
C ALA A 34 -8.60 -3.07 9.95
N ALA A 35 -7.82 -4.13 9.72
CA ALA A 35 -8.30 -5.46 9.40
C ALA A 35 -7.27 -6.50 9.87
N PRO A 36 -7.63 -7.80 10.01
CA PRO A 36 -6.66 -8.84 10.37
C PRO A 36 -5.46 -8.90 9.44
N VAL A 37 -5.67 -8.64 8.14
CA VAL A 37 -4.59 -8.43 7.17
C VAL A 37 -4.69 -6.97 6.72
N HIS A 38 -3.64 -6.19 7.00
CA HIS A 38 -3.55 -4.80 6.58
C HIS A 38 -2.11 -4.49 6.23
N VAL A 39 -1.80 -4.50 4.93
CA VAL A 39 -0.45 -4.28 4.41
C VAL A 39 -0.48 -3.07 3.48
N LEU A 40 0.57 -2.27 3.55
CA LEU A 40 0.77 -1.12 2.66
C LEU A 40 1.79 -1.48 1.59
N VAL A 41 1.44 -1.26 0.33
CA VAL A 41 2.37 -1.40 -0.79
C VAL A 41 2.72 0.00 -1.28
N VAL A 42 4.00 0.34 -1.22
CA VAL A 42 4.48 1.66 -1.63
C VAL A 42 5.49 1.54 -2.76
N PRO A 43 5.53 2.50 -3.70
CA PRO A 43 6.62 2.57 -4.66
C PRO A 43 7.90 3.03 -3.96
N ARG A 44 9.05 2.57 -4.42
CA ARG A 44 10.34 3.03 -3.92
C ARG A 44 10.60 4.47 -4.31
N GLU A 45 10.17 4.88 -5.52
CA GLU A 45 10.22 6.27 -5.92
C GLU A 45 9.11 7.06 -5.23
N HIS A 46 9.35 8.33 -4.99
CA HIS A 46 8.34 9.18 -4.35
C HIS A 46 7.32 9.64 -5.39
N VAL A 47 6.07 9.18 -5.22
CA VAL A 47 4.90 9.68 -5.93
C VAL A 47 3.94 10.18 -4.86
N GLU A 48 3.45 11.39 -4.96
CA GLU A 48 2.73 12.03 -3.86
C GLU A 48 1.41 11.31 -3.53
N SER A 49 0.60 10.98 -4.55
CA SER A 49 -0.66 10.28 -4.35
C SER A 49 -1.18 9.73 -5.68
N ALA A 50 -2.31 9.02 -5.64
CA ALA A 50 -2.97 8.58 -6.87
C ALA A 50 -3.47 9.75 -7.73
N ALA A 51 -3.65 10.94 -7.16
CA ALA A 51 -4.04 12.12 -7.90
C ALA A 51 -2.92 12.67 -8.79
N THR A 52 -1.66 12.33 -8.52
CA THR A 52 -0.51 12.81 -9.28
C THR A 52 0.08 11.75 -10.21
N VAL A 53 -0.54 10.57 -10.28
CA VAL A 53 -0.12 9.50 -11.19
C VAL A 53 -0.39 9.93 -12.63
N GLY A 54 0.60 9.74 -13.50
CA GLY A 54 0.50 10.02 -14.94
C GLY A 54 0.65 8.75 -15.78
N PRO A 55 0.51 8.88 -17.13
CA PRO A 55 0.61 7.72 -18.03
C PRO A 55 1.95 6.98 -17.96
N ASP A 56 3.03 7.66 -17.59
CA ASP A 56 4.36 7.06 -17.44
C ASP A 56 4.49 6.20 -16.18
N HIS A 57 3.49 6.21 -15.28
CA HIS A 57 3.46 5.37 -14.09
C HIS A 57 2.76 4.02 -14.29
N GLY A 58 2.38 3.67 -15.53
CA GLY A 58 1.62 2.44 -15.80
C GLY A 58 2.30 1.19 -15.31
N ASP A 59 3.60 1.02 -15.61
CA ASP A 59 4.35 -0.15 -15.17
C ASP A 59 4.50 -0.21 -13.65
N LEU A 60 4.69 0.94 -13.01
CA LEU A 60 4.77 1.03 -11.56
C LEU A 60 3.46 0.59 -10.90
N LEU A 61 2.33 1.09 -11.40
CA LEU A 61 1.02 0.71 -10.86
C LEU A 61 0.74 -0.77 -11.06
N ALA A 62 1.09 -1.32 -12.22
CA ALA A 62 0.95 -2.75 -12.47
C ALA A 62 1.78 -3.56 -11.47
N GLU A 63 3.00 -3.14 -11.18
CA GLU A 63 3.85 -3.83 -10.20
C GLU A 63 3.30 -3.71 -8.78
N MET A 64 2.71 -2.58 -8.42
CA MET A 64 2.04 -2.43 -7.13
C MET A 64 0.87 -3.41 -6.99
N ILE A 65 0.06 -3.54 -8.03
CA ILE A 65 -1.09 -4.47 -8.04
C ILE A 65 -0.62 -5.92 -7.99
N THR A 66 0.39 -6.30 -8.78
CA THR A 66 0.91 -7.67 -8.76
C THR A 66 1.57 -8.01 -7.43
N THR A 67 2.22 -7.04 -6.79
CA THR A 67 2.75 -7.20 -5.43
C THR A 67 1.61 -7.46 -4.45
N ALA A 68 0.51 -6.70 -4.54
CA ALA A 68 -0.66 -6.89 -3.69
C ALA A 68 -1.30 -8.27 -3.90
N GLN A 69 -1.37 -8.75 -5.14
CA GLN A 69 -1.86 -10.09 -5.44
C GLN A 69 -1.03 -11.16 -4.74
N ARG A 70 0.29 -11.04 -4.79
CA ARG A 70 1.18 -11.98 -4.13
C ARG A 70 1.03 -11.94 -2.61
N ILE A 71 0.89 -10.75 -2.05
CA ILE A 71 0.66 -10.57 -0.61
C ILE A 71 -0.66 -11.24 -0.21
N ALA A 72 -1.73 -11.05 -0.98
CA ALA A 72 -3.02 -11.67 -0.69
C ALA A 72 -2.92 -13.19 -0.65
N ALA A 73 -2.15 -13.78 -1.57
CA ALA A 73 -1.91 -15.22 -1.57
C ALA A 73 -1.11 -15.67 -0.35
N GLN A 74 -0.04 -14.95 -0.01
CA GLN A 74 0.79 -15.26 1.15
C GLN A 74 0.03 -15.14 2.47
N GLU A 75 -0.85 -14.15 2.59
CA GLU A 75 -1.62 -13.90 3.82
C GLU A 75 -2.92 -14.71 3.88
N GLY A 76 -3.20 -15.53 2.86
CA GLY A 76 -4.33 -16.45 2.89
C GLY A 76 -5.69 -15.79 2.62
N VAL A 77 -5.72 -14.61 2.00
CA VAL A 77 -6.98 -13.88 1.74
C VAL A 77 -7.36 -13.86 0.26
N ALA A 78 -6.56 -14.48 -0.62
CA ALA A 78 -6.79 -14.41 -2.06
C ALA A 78 -8.13 -15.03 -2.48
N GLU A 79 -8.52 -16.16 -1.88
CA GLU A 79 -9.76 -16.86 -2.24
C GLU A 79 -10.99 -16.22 -1.60
N SER A 80 -10.92 -15.88 -0.31
CA SER A 80 -12.06 -15.26 0.40
C SER A 80 -12.32 -13.84 -0.04
N GLY A 81 -11.30 -13.16 -0.51
CA GLY A 81 -11.41 -11.81 -1.01
C GLY A 81 -10.68 -10.78 -0.13
N TYR A 82 -10.33 -9.68 -0.76
CA TYR A 82 -9.62 -8.60 -0.11
C TYR A 82 -9.98 -7.29 -0.82
N ARG A 83 -9.66 -6.19 -0.18
CA ARG A 83 -9.94 -4.86 -0.73
C ARG A 83 -8.63 -4.12 -0.96
N LEU A 84 -8.54 -3.45 -2.12
CA LEU A 84 -7.40 -2.58 -2.45
C LEU A 84 -7.90 -1.14 -2.42
N VAL A 85 -7.21 -0.28 -1.66
CA VAL A 85 -7.66 1.10 -1.44
C VAL A 85 -6.50 2.06 -1.63
N PHE A 86 -6.71 3.06 -2.49
CA PHE A 86 -5.91 4.28 -2.51
C PHE A 86 -6.72 5.41 -1.89
N ASN A 87 -6.18 6.08 -0.89
CA ASN A 87 -6.80 7.27 -0.32
C ASN A 87 -6.17 8.52 -0.94
N VAL A 88 -7.00 9.47 -1.34
CA VAL A 88 -6.55 10.72 -1.95
C VAL A 88 -7.21 11.88 -1.21
N GLY A 89 -6.39 12.75 -0.64
CA GLY A 89 -6.84 13.99 -0.01
C GLY A 89 -7.40 13.83 1.38
N ASP A 90 -7.79 14.95 1.96
CA ASP A 90 -8.16 15.04 3.38
C ASP A 90 -9.46 14.31 3.71
N ASP A 91 -10.45 14.41 2.83
CA ASP A 91 -11.74 13.74 3.08
C ASP A 91 -11.61 12.21 3.06
N ALA A 92 -10.59 11.68 2.39
CA ALA A 92 -10.31 10.24 2.39
C ALA A 92 -9.31 9.85 3.49
N LEU A 93 -8.95 10.77 4.37
CA LEU A 93 -8.03 10.58 5.49
C LEU A 93 -6.62 10.17 5.04
N ASN A 94 -6.17 10.68 3.90
CA ASN A 94 -4.80 10.44 3.46
C ASN A 94 -3.85 11.30 4.28
N SER A 95 -3.06 10.66 5.15
CA SER A 95 -2.19 11.36 6.10
C SER A 95 -0.72 11.39 5.68
N VAL A 96 -0.31 10.59 4.70
CA VAL A 96 1.07 10.51 4.24
C VAL A 96 1.14 10.84 2.75
N PRO A 97 1.86 11.92 2.35
CA PRO A 97 1.96 12.31 0.94
C PRO A 97 3.00 11.48 0.19
N HIS A 98 2.79 10.19 0.15
CA HIS A 98 3.54 9.19 -0.60
C HIS A 98 2.58 8.07 -0.97
N LEU A 99 2.42 7.81 -2.25
CA LEU A 99 1.47 6.83 -2.78
C LEU A 99 1.57 5.51 -2.01
N HIS A 100 0.44 5.02 -1.51
CA HIS A 100 0.41 3.74 -0.84
C HIS A 100 -0.93 3.05 -1.08
N LEU A 101 -0.84 1.77 -1.40
CA LEU A 101 -1.98 0.92 -1.67
C LEU A 101 -2.23 0.07 -0.42
N HIS A 102 -3.42 0.23 0.17
CA HIS A 102 -3.83 -0.62 1.29
C HIS A 102 -4.32 -1.96 0.76
N VAL A 103 -3.82 -3.04 1.34
CA VAL A 103 -4.32 -4.41 1.10
C VAL A 103 -5.01 -4.83 2.39
N LEU A 104 -6.32 -4.98 2.35
CA LEU A 104 -7.15 -5.23 3.52
C LEU A 104 -7.91 -6.55 3.33
N GLY A 105 -7.84 -7.44 4.31
CA GLY A 105 -8.53 -8.72 4.24
C GLY A 105 -8.63 -9.42 5.59
N GLY A 106 -9.17 -10.64 5.56
CA GLY A 106 -9.25 -11.48 6.75
C GLY A 106 -10.57 -11.40 7.50
N HIS A 107 -11.54 -10.63 7.00
CA HIS A 107 -12.91 -10.61 7.53
C HIS A 107 -13.87 -10.11 6.45
N ARG A 108 -15.15 -10.35 6.64
CA ARG A 108 -16.16 -9.84 5.71
C ARG A 108 -16.37 -8.36 5.93
N MET A 109 -16.16 -7.59 4.88
CA MET A 109 -16.28 -6.12 4.92
C MET A 109 -17.69 -5.69 4.56
N GLY A 110 -18.01 -4.45 4.94
CA GLY A 110 -19.30 -3.86 4.61
C GLY A 110 -19.30 -3.17 3.25
N TRP A 111 -20.48 -2.80 2.81
CA TRP A 111 -20.71 -1.96 1.66
C TRP A 111 -21.80 -0.95 1.98
N PRO A 112 -21.68 0.35 1.65
CA PRO A 112 -20.57 0.95 0.87
C PRO A 112 -19.24 0.96 1.61
N PRO A 113 -18.12 1.19 0.88
CA PRO A 113 -16.77 1.03 1.43
C PRO A 113 -16.31 2.14 2.39
N GLY A 114 -17.07 3.19 2.51
CA GLY A 114 -16.65 4.32 3.33
C GLY A 114 -17.65 4.79 4.37
#